data_17b1a3c07bc7c49e5728533e4b04aeeb
#
_entry.id   17b1a3c07bc7c49e5728533e4b04aeeb
#
_cell.length_a   1.000
_cell.length_b   1.000
_cell.length_c   1.000
_cell.angle_alpha   90.00
_cell.angle_beta   90.00
_cell.angle_gamma   90.00
#
_symmetry.space_group_name_H-M   'P 1'
#
loop_
_entity.id
_entity.type
_entity.pdbx_description
1 polymer ?
#
loop_
_entity_poly.entity_id
_entity_poly.type
_entity_poly.pdbx_seq_one_letter_code
_entity_poly.pdbx_strand_id
1 'polypeptide(L)'
;MAFLQQYPDKAAEVMAPVAEKLKELNIDVVVGPAMGGIVYAYELGRQMGKRAIFTERVDNVMTLKRFRINPGERCIIAEDVVTTGVSSLETKRVIEENDGICVGIACVVDRTRAEAPSPIPIVASALKLDLPNYAPEECPICKEGKLPLVHLGSRKMKEAAKQTL
;
A
#
# COMPACT_ATOMS: atom_id res chain seq x y z
N MET A 1 9.03 -3.09 -5.08
CA MET A 1 7.95 -4.09 -4.84
C MET A 1 7.55 -4.85 -6.11
N ALA A 2 7.39 -4.22 -7.27
CA ALA A 2 6.99 -4.91 -8.51
C ALA A 2 7.83 -6.15 -8.86
N PHE A 3 9.15 -6.13 -8.62
CA PHE A 3 10.00 -7.30 -8.80
C PHE A 3 9.64 -8.48 -7.90
N LEU A 4 9.23 -8.23 -6.67
CA LEU A 4 8.82 -9.29 -5.74
C LEU A 4 7.45 -9.87 -6.14
N GLN A 5 6.54 -9.03 -6.60
CA GLN A 5 5.18 -9.43 -6.97
C GLN A 5 5.10 -10.41 -8.14
N GLN A 6 6.13 -10.47 -8.99
CA GLN A 6 6.16 -11.42 -10.10
C GLN A 6 6.52 -12.86 -9.68
N TYR A 7 6.90 -13.06 -8.40
CA TYR A 7 7.24 -14.36 -7.85
C TYR A 7 6.23 -14.72 -6.73
N PRO A 8 5.16 -15.48 -7.03
CA PRO A 8 4.10 -15.77 -6.07
C PRO A 8 4.57 -16.45 -4.79
N ASP A 9 5.51 -17.40 -4.89
CA ASP A 9 6.14 -18.06 -3.75
C ASP A 9 6.84 -17.07 -2.81
N LYS A 10 7.56 -16.10 -3.37
CA LYS A 10 8.24 -15.06 -2.59
C LYS A 10 7.26 -14.06 -1.97
N ALA A 11 6.20 -13.73 -2.68
CA ALA A 11 5.13 -12.91 -2.12
C ALA A 11 4.45 -13.63 -0.94
N ALA A 12 4.23 -14.94 -1.06
CA ALA A 12 3.67 -15.76 0.01
C ALA A 12 4.59 -15.83 1.24
N GLU A 13 5.89 -16.07 1.05
CA GLU A 13 6.88 -16.09 2.13
C GLU A 13 6.90 -14.77 2.93
N VAL A 14 6.86 -13.64 2.21
CA VAL A 14 6.90 -12.31 2.83
C VAL A 14 5.61 -11.98 3.57
N MET A 15 4.45 -12.45 3.08
CA MET A 15 3.16 -12.18 3.71
C MET A 15 2.85 -13.12 4.88
N ALA A 16 3.51 -14.27 5.01
CA ALA A 16 3.24 -15.23 6.08
C ALA A 16 3.37 -14.62 7.50
N PRO A 17 4.43 -13.89 7.86
CA PRO A 17 4.52 -13.26 9.18
C PRO A 17 3.50 -12.13 9.37
N VAL A 18 3.01 -11.51 8.30
CA VAL A 18 1.94 -10.50 8.36
C VAL A 18 0.62 -11.18 8.66
N ALA A 19 0.29 -12.27 7.94
CA ALA A 19 -0.92 -13.05 8.18
C ALA A 19 -1.00 -13.58 9.62
N GLU A 20 0.13 -14.05 10.16
CA GLU A 20 0.20 -14.53 11.55
C GLU A 20 -0.19 -13.47 12.57
N LYS A 21 0.33 -12.24 12.41
CA LYS A 21 0.01 -11.11 13.30
C LYS A 21 -1.47 -10.68 13.25
N LEU A 22 -2.17 -11.01 12.18
CA LEU A 22 -3.56 -10.61 11.98
C LEU A 22 -4.58 -11.64 12.50
N LYS A 23 -4.17 -12.83 12.91
CA LYS A 23 -5.06 -13.92 13.32
C LYS A 23 -6.05 -13.52 14.42
N GLU A 24 -5.61 -12.68 15.37
CA GLU A 24 -6.41 -12.27 16.52
C GLU A 24 -7.36 -11.09 16.23
N LEU A 25 -7.32 -10.52 15.02
CA LEU A 25 -8.02 -9.27 14.73
C LEU A 25 -9.44 -9.43 14.17
N ASN A 26 -9.96 -10.66 14.05
CA ASN A 26 -11.30 -10.93 13.51
C ASN A 26 -11.56 -10.18 12.18
N ILE A 27 -10.71 -10.40 11.19
CA ILE A 27 -10.83 -9.82 9.86
C ILE A 27 -11.82 -10.64 9.03
N ASP A 28 -12.71 -9.97 8.28
CA ASP A 28 -13.64 -10.60 7.35
C ASP A 28 -13.18 -10.44 5.90
N VAL A 29 -12.62 -9.27 5.56
CA VAL A 29 -12.25 -8.90 4.19
C VAL A 29 -10.88 -8.23 4.16
N VAL A 30 -10.06 -8.62 3.20
CA VAL A 30 -8.80 -7.95 2.86
C VAL A 30 -9.02 -7.06 1.65
N VAL A 31 -8.65 -5.78 1.74
CA VAL A 31 -8.91 -4.77 0.72
C VAL A 31 -7.59 -4.19 0.22
N GLY A 32 -7.27 -4.39 -1.06
CA GLY A 32 -6.04 -3.85 -1.66
C GLY A 32 -6.30 -2.61 -2.51
N PRO A 33 -5.64 -1.48 -2.27
CA PRO A 33 -5.65 -0.38 -3.23
C PRO A 33 -4.94 -0.77 -4.52
N ALA A 34 -5.58 -0.56 -5.67
CA ALA A 34 -4.92 -0.81 -6.95
C ALA A 34 -3.77 0.19 -7.18
N MET A 35 -2.66 -0.23 -7.80
CA MET A 35 -2.38 -1.56 -8.36
C MET A 35 -1.58 -2.46 -7.40
N GLY A 36 -0.63 -1.86 -6.61
CA GLY A 36 0.34 -2.61 -5.79
C GLY A 36 -0.30 -3.47 -4.72
N GLY A 37 -1.36 -2.97 -4.09
CA GLY A 37 -2.06 -3.69 -3.02
C GLY A 37 -2.84 -4.92 -3.48
N ILE A 38 -3.21 -5.04 -4.77
CA ILE A 38 -4.05 -6.15 -5.25
C ILE A 38 -3.40 -7.50 -4.99
N VAL A 39 -2.13 -7.65 -5.38
CA VAL A 39 -1.42 -8.94 -5.26
C VAL A 39 -1.30 -9.35 -3.80
N TYR A 40 -0.97 -8.41 -2.93
CA TYR A 40 -0.81 -8.70 -1.50
C TYR A 40 -2.15 -8.90 -0.79
N ALA A 41 -3.21 -8.20 -1.19
CA ALA A 41 -4.55 -8.45 -0.67
C ALA A 41 -5.02 -9.87 -1.03
N TYR A 42 -4.81 -10.29 -2.27
CA TYR A 42 -5.14 -11.63 -2.71
C TYR A 42 -4.36 -12.70 -1.92
N GLU A 43 -3.04 -12.53 -1.80
CA GLU A 43 -2.19 -13.47 -1.08
C GLU A 43 -2.52 -13.53 0.41
N LEU A 44 -2.71 -12.37 1.04
CA LEU A 44 -3.08 -12.30 2.45
C LEU A 44 -4.44 -12.95 2.71
N GLY A 45 -5.44 -12.66 1.86
CA GLY A 45 -6.76 -13.29 1.91
C GLY A 45 -6.67 -14.81 1.77
N ARG A 46 -5.84 -15.31 0.83
CA ARG A 46 -5.59 -16.75 0.65
C ARG A 46 -5.00 -17.39 1.92
N GLN A 47 -3.98 -16.76 2.53
CA GLN A 47 -3.35 -17.30 3.74
C GLN A 47 -4.28 -17.28 4.96
N MET A 48 -5.11 -16.27 5.07
CA MET A 48 -6.06 -16.10 6.18
C MET A 48 -7.39 -16.84 5.95
N GLY A 49 -7.64 -17.40 4.75
CA GLY A 49 -8.93 -17.99 4.38
C GLY A 49 -10.05 -16.93 4.35
N LYS A 50 -9.76 -15.71 3.93
CA LYS A 50 -10.68 -14.57 3.91
C LYS A 50 -10.92 -14.05 2.50
N ARG A 51 -12.03 -13.34 2.31
CA ARG A 51 -12.29 -12.64 1.06
C ARG A 51 -11.20 -11.61 0.79
N ALA A 52 -10.79 -11.52 -0.48
CA ALA A 52 -9.87 -10.50 -0.95
C ALA A 52 -10.52 -9.69 -2.07
N ILE A 53 -10.55 -8.39 -1.92
CA ILE A 53 -11.13 -7.44 -2.86
C ILE A 53 -10.14 -6.29 -3.09
N PHE A 54 -10.42 -5.43 -4.07
CA PHE A 54 -9.60 -4.25 -4.28
C PHE A 54 -10.42 -3.01 -4.59
N THR A 55 -9.87 -1.87 -4.24
CA THR A 55 -10.33 -0.55 -4.69
C THR A 55 -9.48 -0.08 -5.86
N GLU A 56 -10.08 0.66 -6.77
CA GLU A 56 -9.41 1.20 -7.97
C GLU A 56 -9.77 2.68 -8.17
N ARG A 57 -8.92 3.42 -8.89
CA ARG A 57 -9.23 4.81 -9.23
C ARG A 57 -10.02 4.88 -10.51
N VAL A 58 -11.18 5.53 -10.43
CA VAL A 58 -11.99 5.93 -11.55
C VAL A 58 -12.03 7.46 -11.54
N ASP A 59 -11.59 8.10 -12.61
CA ASP A 59 -11.49 9.56 -12.71
C ASP A 59 -10.74 10.19 -11.51
N ASN A 60 -9.63 9.56 -11.11
CA ASN A 60 -8.79 9.89 -9.96
C ASN A 60 -9.45 9.74 -8.57
N VAL A 61 -10.66 9.22 -8.48
CA VAL A 61 -11.36 8.92 -7.22
C VAL A 61 -11.23 7.44 -6.89
N MET A 62 -10.81 7.14 -5.66
CA MET A 62 -10.77 5.75 -5.18
C MET A 62 -12.20 5.22 -5.02
N THR A 63 -12.50 4.07 -5.61
CA THR A 63 -13.84 3.48 -5.64
C THR A 63 -13.83 1.97 -5.45
N LEU A 64 -14.96 1.43 -4.97
CA LEU A 64 -15.23 0.00 -4.92
C LEU A 64 -16.22 -0.37 -6.05
N LYS A 65 -15.71 -0.54 -7.27
CA LYS A 65 -16.55 -0.71 -8.46
C LYS A 65 -16.99 -2.16 -8.70
N ARG A 66 -16.15 -3.13 -8.37
CA ARG A 66 -16.30 -4.54 -8.76
C ARG A 66 -16.80 -5.44 -7.65
N PHE A 67 -16.74 -4.98 -6.43
CA PHE A 67 -16.97 -5.77 -5.24
C PHE A 67 -17.98 -5.10 -4.33
N ARG A 68 -18.38 -5.80 -3.28
CA ARG A 68 -19.23 -5.26 -2.21
C ARG A 68 -18.63 -5.57 -0.85
N ILE A 69 -18.82 -4.66 0.07
CA ILE A 69 -18.59 -4.83 1.50
C ILE A 69 -19.98 -4.89 2.13
N ASN A 70 -20.20 -5.87 2.98
CA ASN A 70 -21.46 -5.95 3.72
C ASN A 70 -21.36 -5.08 4.99
N PRO A 71 -22.47 -4.49 5.45
CA PRO A 71 -22.47 -3.67 6.65
C PRO A 71 -21.86 -4.41 7.85
N GLY A 72 -20.94 -3.73 8.53
CA GLY A 72 -20.24 -4.27 9.70
C GLY A 72 -19.06 -5.20 9.41
N GLU A 73 -18.77 -5.55 8.15
CA GLU A 73 -17.59 -6.35 7.83
C GLU A 73 -16.30 -5.64 8.25
N ARG A 74 -15.43 -6.38 8.93
CA ARG A 74 -14.14 -5.90 9.42
C ARG A 74 -13.08 -6.03 8.33
N CYS A 75 -12.67 -4.90 7.80
CA CYS A 75 -11.78 -4.79 6.65
C CYS A 75 -10.35 -4.43 7.07
N ILE A 76 -9.36 -5.19 6.59
CA ILE A 76 -7.93 -4.82 6.67
C ILE A 76 -7.46 -4.32 5.31
N ILE A 77 -6.76 -3.21 5.27
CA ILE A 77 -6.16 -2.70 4.03
C ILE A 77 -4.82 -3.38 3.82
N ALA A 78 -4.59 -3.98 2.66
CA ALA A 78 -3.32 -4.61 2.32
C ALA A 78 -2.57 -3.79 1.27
N GLU A 79 -1.36 -3.34 1.64
CA GLU A 79 -0.51 -2.50 0.78
C GLU A 79 0.86 -3.16 0.53
N ASP A 80 1.48 -2.80 -0.57
CA ASP A 80 2.87 -3.16 -0.83
C ASP A 80 3.84 -2.30 -0.01
N VAL A 81 3.70 -0.98 -0.08
CA VAL A 81 4.53 -0.01 0.67
C VAL A 81 3.67 1.13 1.19
N VAL A 82 3.73 1.37 2.48
CA VAL A 82 3.12 2.55 3.09
C VAL A 82 4.17 3.63 3.33
N THR A 83 3.96 4.80 2.76
CA THR A 83 4.79 6.00 2.99
C THR A 83 3.98 7.07 3.72
N THR A 84 3.14 7.81 3.01
CA THR A 84 2.23 8.82 3.56
C THR A 84 0.86 8.28 3.93
N GLY A 85 0.52 7.06 3.50
CA GLY A 85 -0.77 6.43 3.74
C GLY A 85 -1.95 7.07 2.97
N VAL A 86 -1.72 7.91 1.97
CA VAL A 86 -2.79 8.58 1.21
C VAL A 86 -3.73 7.57 0.53
N SER A 87 -3.19 6.57 -0.19
CA SER A 87 -4.01 5.56 -0.84
C SER A 87 -4.82 4.73 0.17
N SER A 88 -4.20 4.42 1.30
CA SER A 88 -4.86 3.70 2.39
C SER A 88 -5.97 4.54 3.02
N LEU A 89 -5.76 5.87 3.17
CA LEU A 89 -6.79 6.77 3.70
C LEU A 89 -8.00 6.87 2.75
N GLU A 90 -7.76 6.94 1.45
CA GLU A 90 -8.82 6.92 0.44
C GLU A 90 -9.57 5.58 0.47
N THR A 91 -8.85 4.45 0.59
CA THR A 91 -9.46 3.12 0.71
C THR A 91 -10.28 2.99 1.99
N LYS A 92 -9.78 3.53 3.12
CA LYS A 92 -10.55 3.59 4.38
C LYS A 92 -11.89 4.29 4.18
N ARG A 93 -11.90 5.46 3.51
CA ARG A 93 -13.15 6.18 3.21
C ARG A 93 -14.13 5.32 2.42
N VAL A 94 -13.63 4.64 1.38
CA VAL A 94 -14.47 3.73 0.58
C VAL A 94 -15.04 2.58 1.41
N ILE A 95 -14.27 2.02 2.34
CA ILE A 95 -14.74 0.98 3.26
C ILE A 95 -15.88 1.53 4.13
N GLU A 96 -15.68 2.70 4.74
CA GLU A 96 -16.65 3.32 5.65
C GLU A 96 -17.91 3.82 4.92
N GLU A 97 -17.79 4.33 3.70
CA GLU A 97 -18.92 4.70 2.83
C GLU A 97 -19.78 3.49 2.41
N ASN A 98 -19.26 2.28 2.54
CA ASN A 98 -19.98 1.02 2.33
C ASN A 98 -20.33 0.31 3.65
N ASP A 99 -20.42 1.05 4.74
CA ASP A 99 -20.78 0.56 6.08
C ASP A 99 -19.82 -0.52 6.64
N GLY A 100 -18.62 -0.64 6.10
CA GLY A 100 -17.56 -1.51 6.61
C GLY A 100 -16.77 -0.85 7.75
N ILE A 101 -16.04 -1.67 8.49
CA ILE A 101 -15.18 -1.23 9.61
C ILE A 101 -13.71 -1.38 9.18
N CYS A 102 -13.00 -0.27 9.01
CA CYS A 102 -11.56 -0.32 8.73
C CYS A 102 -10.78 -0.62 10.02
N VAL A 103 -10.13 -1.80 10.07
CA VAL A 103 -9.36 -2.25 11.24
C VAL A 103 -7.95 -1.63 11.27
N GLY A 104 -7.38 -1.36 10.09
CA GLY A 104 -6.03 -0.82 9.96
C GLY A 104 -5.38 -1.21 8.64
N ILE A 105 -4.06 -1.10 8.59
CA ILE A 105 -3.24 -1.45 7.43
C ILE A 105 -2.33 -2.62 7.78
N ALA A 106 -2.24 -3.58 6.85
CA ALA A 106 -1.21 -4.58 6.79
C ALA A 106 -0.35 -4.35 5.54
N CYS A 107 0.96 -4.34 5.63
CA CYS A 107 1.80 -4.04 4.47
C CYS A 107 3.07 -4.90 4.44
N VAL A 108 3.69 -4.97 3.26
CA VAL A 108 5.01 -5.57 3.14
C VAL A 108 6.05 -4.64 3.76
N VAL A 109 6.07 -3.37 3.34
CA VAL A 109 7.04 -2.41 3.84
C VAL A 109 6.34 -1.19 4.45
N ASP A 110 6.59 -0.97 5.74
CA ASP A 110 6.28 0.29 6.41
C ASP A 110 7.47 1.25 6.27
N ARG A 111 7.27 2.35 5.55
CA ARG A 111 8.22 3.45 5.38
C ARG A 111 7.74 4.74 6.02
N THR A 112 6.80 4.64 6.97
CA THR A 112 6.37 5.82 7.72
C THR A 112 7.47 6.26 8.69
N ARG A 113 7.51 7.55 8.96
CA ARG A 113 8.49 8.16 9.86
C ARG A 113 7.78 8.59 11.15
N ALA A 114 8.54 8.70 12.23
CA ALA A 114 7.99 9.15 13.51
C ALA A 114 7.36 10.55 13.42
N GLU A 115 7.97 11.43 12.61
CA GLU A 115 7.52 12.82 12.40
C GLU A 115 6.31 12.90 11.44
N ALA A 116 6.05 11.83 10.68
CA ALA A 116 4.95 11.75 9.70
C ALA A 116 4.36 10.33 9.71
N PRO A 117 3.64 9.97 10.78
CA PRO A 117 3.02 8.65 10.89
C PRO A 117 1.90 8.47 9.87
N SER A 118 1.51 7.24 9.62
CA SER A 118 0.32 6.95 8.83
C SER A 118 -0.93 7.49 9.52
N PRO A 119 -1.89 8.05 8.76
CA PRO A 119 -3.17 8.49 9.31
C PRO A 119 -4.07 7.32 9.78
N ILE A 120 -3.70 6.09 9.43
CA ILE A 120 -4.36 4.86 9.84
C ILE A 120 -3.33 3.96 10.52
N PRO A 121 -3.65 3.27 11.63
CA PRO A 121 -2.73 2.36 12.27
C PRO A 121 -2.21 1.28 11.31
N ILE A 122 -0.89 1.08 11.27
CA ILE A 122 -0.27 -0.08 10.62
C ILE A 122 -0.21 -1.17 11.68
N VAL A 123 -1.13 -2.15 11.57
CA VAL A 123 -1.28 -3.22 12.56
C VAL A 123 -0.33 -4.38 12.32
N ALA A 124 0.14 -4.54 11.08
CA ALA A 124 1.15 -5.53 10.74
C ALA A 124 2.00 -5.06 9.55
N SER A 125 3.30 -5.29 9.63
CA SER A 125 4.23 -5.14 8.50
C SER A 125 5.25 -6.27 8.51
N ALA A 126 5.71 -6.68 7.32
CA ALA A 126 6.81 -7.62 7.21
C ALA A 126 8.14 -6.94 7.51
N LEU A 127 8.29 -5.69 7.07
CA LEU A 127 9.52 -4.92 7.25
C LEU A 127 9.19 -3.45 7.54
N LYS A 128 9.89 -2.85 8.49
CA LYS A 128 9.92 -1.40 8.68
C LYS A 128 11.27 -0.86 8.21
N LEU A 129 11.23 0.16 7.34
CA LEU A 129 12.42 0.81 6.80
C LEU A 129 12.33 2.33 7.01
N ASP A 130 13.30 2.88 7.67
CA ASP A 130 13.52 4.32 7.68
C ASP A 130 14.46 4.70 6.54
N LEU A 131 13.87 5.22 5.45
CA LEU A 131 14.61 5.67 4.29
C LEU A 131 14.40 7.17 4.13
N PRO A 132 15.49 7.95 4.07
CA PRO A 132 15.38 9.40 3.89
C PRO A 132 14.78 9.72 2.51
N ASN A 133 13.92 10.73 2.47
CA ASN A 133 13.44 11.33 1.24
C ASN A 133 14.14 12.68 1.09
N TYR A 134 14.63 12.94 -0.12
CA TYR A 134 15.32 14.18 -0.45
C TYR A 134 14.51 14.96 -1.48
N ALA A 135 14.54 16.28 -1.41
CA ALA A 135 14.19 17.12 -2.53
C ALA A 135 15.21 16.86 -3.68
N PRO A 136 14.84 16.98 -4.95
CA PRO A 136 15.73 16.67 -6.06
C PRO A 136 17.08 17.38 -5.98
N GLU A 137 17.06 18.66 -5.58
CA GLU A 137 18.24 19.52 -5.41
C GLU A 137 19.10 19.16 -4.18
N GLU A 138 18.56 18.41 -3.23
CA GLU A 138 19.27 18.01 -2.00
C GLU A 138 19.72 16.56 -2.04
N CYS A 139 19.27 15.78 -3.02
CA CYS A 139 19.55 14.34 -3.11
C CYS A 139 21.05 14.07 -3.33
N PRO A 140 21.77 13.44 -2.39
CA PRO A 140 23.18 13.17 -2.51
C PRO A 140 23.49 12.25 -3.70
N ILE A 141 22.63 11.27 -3.98
CA ILE A 141 22.78 10.34 -5.10
C ILE A 141 22.65 11.07 -6.43
N CYS A 142 21.69 12.00 -6.56
CA CYS A 142 21.53 12.80 -7.77
C CYS A 142 22.71 13.77 -7.98
N LYS A 143 23.24 14.33 -6.89
CA LYS A 143 24.43 15.23 -6.95
C LYS A 143 25.68 14.50 -7.40
N GLU A 144 25.86 13.25 -7.06
CA GLU A 144 27.00 12.45 -7.52
C GLU A 144 26.94 12.15 -9.03
N GLY A 145 25.77 12.14 -9.65
CA GLY A 145 25.58 11.93 -11.08
C GLY A 145 26.02 10.55 -11.62
N LYS A 146 26.32 9.60 -10.72
CA LYS A 146 26.83 8.27 -11.10
C LYS A 146 25.74 7.30 -11.56
N LEU A 147 24.52 7.51 -11.10
CA LEU A 147 23.38 6.64 -11.39
C LEU A 147 22.30 7.40 -12.16
N PRO A 148 21.72 6.79 -13.20
CA PRO A 148 20.61 7.40 -13.90
C PRO A 148 19.37 7.47 -13.00
N LEU A 149 18.64 8.58 -13.07
CA LEU A 149 17.32 8.68 -12.44
C LEU A 149 16.34 7.80 -13.21
N VAL A 150 15.79 6.78 -12.53
CA VAL A 150 14.83 5.85 -13.11
C VAL A 150 13.50 5.99 -12.40
N HIS A 151 12.43 6.18 -13.16
CA HIS A 151 11.07 6.24 -12.63
C HIS A 151 10.36 4.90 -12.82
N LEU A 152 10.11 4.21 -11.69
CA LEU A 152 9.51 2.88 -11.66
C LEU A 152 8.04 2.93 -11.20
N GLY A 153 7.21 3.71 -11.84
CA GLY A 153 5.81 3.80 -11.39
C GLY A 153 4.89 4.42 -12.42
N SER A 154 3.59 4.31 -12.18
CA SER A 154 2.54 4.85 -13.04
C SER A 154 2.35 6.37 -12.91
N ARG A 155 2.88 7.00 -11.85
CA ARG A 155 2.79 8.45 -11.65
C ARG A 155 3.78 9.14 -12.58
N LYS A 156 3.29 9.98 -13.48
CA LYS A 156 4.16 10.87 -14.27
C LYS A 156 4.94 11.77 -13.32
N MET A 157 6.25 11.87 -13.47
CA MET A 157 7.01 12.94 -12.85
C MET A 157 6.46 14.26 -13.38
N LYS A 158 6.18 15.21 -12.48
CA LYS A 158 6.03 16.59 -12.92
C LYS A 158 7.33 16.95 -13.63
N GLU A 159 7.26 17.30 -14.90
CA GLU A 159 8.41 17.81 -15.63
C GLU A 159 9.00 18.95 -14.80
N ALA A 160 10.20 18.75 -14.29
CA ALA A 160 10.97 19.87 -13.77
C ALA A 160 11.04 20.86 -14.94
N ALA A 161 10.51 22.04 -14.73
CA ALA A 161 10.50 23.08 -15.74
C ALA A 161 11.90 23.16 -16.35
N LYS A 162 11.99 22.86 -17.64
CA LYS A 162 13.19 23.11 -18.42
C LYS A 162 13.46 24.59 -18.26
N GLN A 163 14.36 24.96 -17.36
CA GLN A 163 15.01 26.26 -17.42
C GLN A 163 15.88 26.19 -18.68
N THR A 164 15.33 26.76 -19.72
CA THR A 164 16.05 27.12 -20.94
C THR A 164 17.13 28.10 -20.54
N LEU A 165 18.36 27.76 -20.85
CA LEU A 165 19.47 28.69 -20.97
C LEU A 165 19.21 29.68 -22.08
#